data_2ebb7d558a03a4f1c2568b970d4c29fa
#
_entry.id   2ebb7d558a03a4f1c2568b970d4c29fa
#
_cell.length_a   1.000
_cell.length_b   1.000
_cell.length_c   1.000
_cell.angle_alpha   90.00
_cell.angle_beta   90.00
_cell.angle_gamma   90.00
#
_symmetry.space_group_name_H-M   'P 1'
#
loop_
_entity.id
_entity.type
_entity.pdbx_description
1 polymer ?
#
loop_
_entity_poly.entity_id
_entity_poly.type
_entity_poly.pdbx_seq_one_letter_code
_entity_poly.pdbx_strand_id
1 'polypeptide(L)'
;EGSTGVDESGSTDLFTVVLTGRPITDVAFSISSSDSTETSVTSSLTFTSENWNTPQNVTVTGLDDDIIDGTQTSTITVSIDDTNSDNSFDPINDQTVSATNADDDVAGFTVSEPDGSTTVTEAGGTDTFNVVLDAQPQSDVVLTITSSDTGEATVTSLITFTSSNWDTPQVVTVTGVDAVSYTHLRAHE
;
A
#
# COMPACT_ATOMS: atom_id res chain seq x y z
N GLU A 1 27.10 12.52 -0.32
CA GLU A 1 25.68 12.18 -0.45
C GLU A 1 25.51 10.73 -0.02
N GLY A 2 24.64 10.48 0.97
CA GLY A 2 24.30 9.16 1.47
C GLY A 2 23.00 8.66 0.85
N SER A 3 22.71 7.38 1.01
CA SER A 3 21.40 6.81 0.71
C SER A 3 20.94 5.95 1.88
N THR A 4 19.65 5.95 2.15
CA THR A 4 18.98 5.09 3.13
C THR A 4 17.97 4.22 2.39
N GLY A 5 17.72 3.01 2.89
CA GLY A 5 16.74 2.09 2.31
C GLY A 5 15.80 1.57 3.40
N VAL A 6 14.51 1.75 3.16
CA VAL A 6 13.41 1.26 3.98
C VAL A 6 12.43 0.50 3.10
N ASP A 7 11.43 -0.12 3.69
CA ASP A 7 10.34 -0.80 3.02
C ASP A 7 8.98 -0.47 3.67
N GLU A 8 7.89 -0.76 2.97
CA GLU A 8 6.52 -0.46 3.39
C GLU A 8 6.07 -1.25 4.62
N SER A 9 6.78 -2.30 5.01
CA SER A 9 6.50 -2.98 6.28
C SER A 9 6.78 -2.12 7.53
N GLY A 10 7.19 -0.85 7.34
CA GLY A 10 7.52 0.10 8.40
C GLY A 10 8.95 -0.05 8.91
N SER A 11 9.85 -0.59 8.10
CA SER A 11 11.26 -0.68 8.46
C SER A 11 11.90 0.70 8.62
N THR A 12 12.98 0.78 9.35
CA THR A 12 13.69 2.03 9.62
C THR A 12 15.17 1.93 9.25
N ASP A 13 15.68 3.03 8.69
CA ASP A 13 17.12 3.23 8.51
C ASP A 13 17.52 4.59 9.10
N LEU A 14 18.79 4.85 9.24
CA LEU A 14 19.27 6.10 9.85
C LEU A 14 20.52 6.65 9.17
N PHE A 15 20.65 7.96 9.21
CA PHE A 15 21.90 8.67 8.95
C PHE A 15 22.19 9.65 10.10
N THR A 16 23.38 10.23 10.11
CA THR A 16 23.78 11.14 11.17
C THR A 16 24.09 12.53 10.64
N VAL A 17 23.76 13.51 11.45
CA VAL A 17 24.14 14.92 11.27
C VAL A 17 25.11 15.32 12.39
N VAL A 18 26.12 16.13 12.07
CA VAL A 18 27.08 16.69 13.02
C VAL A 18 27.57 18.04 12.51
N LEU A 19 27.77 18.99 13.40
CA LEU A 19 28.38 20.26 13.03
C LEU A 19 29.90 20.14 12.91
N THR A 20 30.50 20.90 12.00
CA THR A 20 31.96 20.98 11.81
C THR A 20 32.60 22.14 12.57
N GLY A 21 31.77 23.02 13.14
CA GLY A 21 32.21 24.16 13.93
C GLY A 21 31.36 24.33 15.18
N ARG A 22 31.98 24.85 16.27
CA ARG A 22 31.28 25.09 17.52
C ARG A 22 30.42 26.35 17.44
N PRO A 23 29.10 26.27 17.67
CA PRO A 23 28.23 27.44 17.67
C PRO A 23 28.37 28.24 18.98
N ILE A 24 27.99 29.52 18.93
CA ILE A 24 27.90 30.39 20.11
C ILE A 24 26.54 30.23 20.79
N THR A 25 25.50 30.15 19.98
CA THR A 25 24.13 29.84 20.39
C THR A 25 23.67 28.55 19.70
N ASP A 26 22.52 28.04 20.04
CA ASP A 26 22.02 26.78 19.48
C ASP A 26 21.84 26.90 17.95
N VAL A 27 21.99 25.74 17.26
CA VAL A 27 21.69 25.60 15.83
C VAL A 27 20.57 24.55 15.70
N ALA A 28 19.42 24.97 15.23
CA ALA A 28 18.27 24.14 14.97
C ALA A 28 18.22 23.72 13.50
N PHE A 29 17.90 22.47 13.26
CA PHE A 29 17.68 21.90 11.94
C PHE A 29 16.21 21.55 11.74
N SER A 30 15.70 21.82 10.57
CA SER A 30 14.45 21.29 10.03
C SER A 30 14.77 20.19 9.02
N ILE A 31 14.10 19.06 9.13
CA ILE A 31 14.33 17.90 8.26
C ILE A 31 12.99 17.47 7.69
N SER A 32 12.94 17.29 6.37
CA SER A 32 11.70 16.93 5.67
C SER A 32 11.96 15.91 4.56
N SER A 33 10.95 15.08 4.28
CA SER A 33 10.89 14.24 3.08
C SER A 33 10.18 14.98 1.96
N SER A 34 10.62 14.80 0.71
CA SER A 34 9.92 15.29 -0.48
C SER A 34 8.61 14.55 -0.73
N ASP A 35 8.50 13.33 -0.20
CA ASP A 35 7.28 12.53 -0.23
C ASP A 35 6.99 11.97 1.16
N SER A 36 5.99 12.56 1.81
CA SER A 36 5.57 12.19 3.16
C SER A 36 4.53 11.06 3.17
N THR A 37 4.12 10.56 2.01
CA THR A 37 3.29 9.36 1.89
C THR A 37 4.15 8.11 1.86
N GLU A 38 5.38 8.24 1.37
CA GLU A 38 6.35 7.16 1.25
C GLU A 38 7.29 7.03 2.45
N THR A 39 7.78 8.18 2.94
CA THR A 39 8.76 8.18 4.04
C THR A 39 8.48 9.24 5.09
N SER A 40 8.52 8.85 6.35
CA SER A 40 8.56 9.76 7.48
C SER A 40 9.98 9.88 8.03
N VAL A 41 10.30 11.06 8.61
CA VAL A 41 11.64 11.35 9.11
C VAL A 41 11.61 12.06 10.47
N THR A 42 12.71 11.95 11.23
CA THR A 42 12.96 12.85 12.36
C THR A 42 12.88 14.29 11.86
N SER A 43 11.93 15.07 12.35
CA SER A 43 11.60 16.39 11.79
C SER A 43 12.54 17.51 12.21
N SER A 44 13.30 17.36 13.29
CA SER A 44 14.23 18.38 13.79
C SER A 44 15.35 17.83 14.64
N LEU A 45 16.47 18.54 14.65
CA LEU A 45 17.61 18.35 15.56
C LEU A 45 18.02 19.70 16.13
N THR A 46 18.68 19.67 17.30
CA THR A 46 19.29 20.87 17.87
C THR A 46 20.70 20.56 18.36
N PHE A 47 21.65 21.37 17.91
CA PHE A 47 23.02 21.34 18.38
C PHE A 47 23.31 22.57 19.25
N THR A 48 23.98 22.33 20.35
CA THR A 48 24.40 23.35 21.33
C THR A 48 25.91 23.48 21.32
N SER A 49 26.44 24.50 22.02
CA SER A 49 27.89 24.64 22.22
C SER A 49 28.55 23.47 23.00
N GLU A 50 27.74 22.54 23.54
CA GLU A 50 28.25 21.39 24.32
C GLU A 50 28.20 20.08 23.53
N ASN A 51 27.19 19.93 22.60
CA ASN A 51 26.99 18.68 21.85
C ASN A 51 27.27 18.78 20.35
N TRP A 52 27.73 19.95 19.86
CA TRP A 52 27.88 20.25 18.43
C TRP A 52 28.70 19.24 17.64
N ASN A 53 29.70 18.60 18.26
CA ASN A 53 30.58 17.61 17.66
C ASN A 53 30.14 16.15 17.93
N THR A 54 28.97 15.94 18.50
CA THR A 54 28.40 14.61 18.75
C THR A 54 27.38 14.31 17.64
N PRO A 55 27.60 13.31 16.78
CA PRO A 55 26.62 12.95 15.75
C PRO A 55 25.25 12.67 16.34
N GLN A 56 24.21 13.26 15.77
CA GLN A 56 22.81 12.98 16.10
C GLN A 56 22.14 12.21 14.98
N ASN A 57 21.29 11.25 15.34
CA ASN A 57 20.62 10.37 14.40
C ASN A 57 19.38 11.04 13.81
N VAL A 58 19.22 10.92 12.49
CA VAL A 58 17.98 11.11 11.78
C VAL A 58 17.46 9.74 11.38
N THR A 59 16.30 9.37 11.89
CA THR A 59 15.63 8.13 11.52
C THR A 59 14.72 8.39 10.34
N VAL A 60 14.81 7.53 9.34
CA VAL A 60 13.89 7.43 8.20
C VAL A 60 13.06 6.18 8.41
N THR A 61 11.76 6.26 8.21
CA THR A 61 10.82 5.13 8.33
C THR A 61 10.02 5.01 7.04
N GLY A 62 9.96 3.82 6.45
CA GLY A 62 9.07 3.51 5.35
C GLY A 62 7.61 3.57 5.79
N LEU A 63 6.76 4.05 4.92
CA LEU A 63 5.30 4.10 5.14
C LEU A 63 4.63 3.12 4.18
N ASP A 64 3.67 2.42 4.74
CA ASP A 64 2.86 1.42 4.08
C ASP A 64 1.72 2.09 3.32
N ASP A 65 1.48 1.65 2.08
CA ASP A 65 0.20 1.87 1.41
C ASP A 65 -0.28 0.54 0.80
N ASP A 66 -1.24 0.49 -0.04
CA ASP A 66 -1.75 -0.75 -0.64
C ASP A 66 -1.62 -0.72 -2.18
N ILE A 67 -0.80 0.19 -2.73
CA ILE A 67 -0.68 0.43 -4.17
C ILE A 67 0.58 -0.24 -4.71
N ILE A 68 0.43 -1.10 -5.69
CA ILE A 68 1.56 -1.68 -6.41
C ILE A 68 2.17 -0.61 -7.32
N ASP A 69 3.14 0.15 -6.83
CA ASP A 69 3.78 1.23 -7.59
C ASP A 69 5.32 1.05 -7.72
N GLY A 70 5.83 -0.01 -7.10
CA GLY A 70 7.25 -0.35 -7.07
C GLY A 70 8.04 0.57 -6.14
N THR A 71 9.33 0.31 -6.00
CA THR A 71 10.20 1.08 -5.10
C THR A 71 10.15 2.56 -5.40
N GLN A 72 9.71 3.35 -4.44
CA GLN A 72 9.63 4.80 -4.48
C GLN A 72 10.91 5.45 -3.95
N THR A 73 11.20 6.67 -4.39
CA THR A 73 12.40 7.40 -3.96
C THR A 73 12.04 8.80 -3.51
N SER A 74 12.34 9.09 -2.26
CA SER A 74 12.19 10.40 -1.62
C SER A 74 13.53 11.08 -1.45
N THR A 75 13.53 12.41 -1.48
CA THR A 75 14.68 13.23 -1.10
C THR A 75 14.46 13.77 0.30
N ILE A 76 15.32 13.38 1.22
CA ILE A 76 15.34 13.94 2.58
C ILE A 76 16.21 15.20 2.55
N THR A 77 15.62 16.33 2.90
CA THR A 77 16.31 17.62 2.96
C THR A 77 16.58 18.00 4.42
N VAL A 78 17.82 18.35 4.70
CA VAL A 78 18.30 18.82 6.01
C VAL A 78 18.66 20.29 5.86
N SER A 79 17.87 21.19 6.46
CA SER A 79 17.99 22.64 6.38
C SER A 79 18.24 23.23 7.77
N ILE A 80 18.93 24.36 7.84
CA ILE A 80 19.04 25.15 9.08
C ILE A 80 17.74 25.97 9.24
N ASP A 81 17.20 25.99 10.44
CA ASP A 81 16.13 26.90 10.83
C ASP A 81 16.74 28.25 11.25
N ASP A 82 16.91 29.14 10.30
CA ASP A 82 17.56 30.46 10.48
C ASP A 82 16.97 31.28 11.62
N THR A 83 15.67 31.11 11.90
CA THR A 83 14.97 31.85 12.95
C THR A 83 15.42 31.45 14.35
N ASN A 84 15.81 30.19 14.51
CA ASN A 84 16.13 29.59 15.79
C ASN A 84 17.61 29.14 15.89
N SER A 85 18.46 29.65 15.01
CA SER A 85 19.88 29.24 14.90
C SER A 85 20.86 30.35 15.13
N ASP A 86 22.11 29.98 15.40
CA ASP A 86 23.27 30.88 15.38
C ASP A 86 23.45 31.45 13.97
N ASN A 87 23.34 32.79 13.80
CA ASN A 87 23.40 33.46 12.53
C ASN A 87 24.69 33.18 11.71
N SER A 88 25.73 32.61 12.34
CA SER A 88 26.95 32.22 11.63
C SER A 88 26.72 30.97 10.75
N PHE A 89 25.63 30.25 10.97
CA PHE A 89 25.25 29.05 10.24
C PHE A 89 24.17 29.29 9.16
N ASP A 90 23.49 30.44 9.19
CA ASP A 90 22.44 30.79 8.20
C ASP A 90 22.88 30.65 6.74
N PRO A 91 24.14 30.99 6.34
CA PRO A 91 24.54 30.88 4.95
C PRO A 91 24.90 29.49 4.48
N ILE A 92 24.73 28.43 5.34
CA ILE A 92 25.01 27.06 4.96
C ILE A 92 23.87 26.52 4.08
N ASN A 93 24.23 25.97 2.92
CA ASN A 93 23.26 25.37 2.03
C ASN A 93 22.67 24.06 2.59
N ASP A 94 21.41 23.79 2.25
CA ASP A 94 20.76 22.54 2.53
C ASP A 94 21.57 21.35 2.05
N GLN A 95 21.50 20.26 2.81
CA GLN A 95 22.06 18.97 2.43
C GLN A 95 20.94 17.98 2.16
N THR A 96 21.17 17.02 1.27
CA THR A 96 20.17 16.02 0.91
C THR A 96 20.68 14.60 1.04
N VAL A 97 19.76 13.71 1.38
CA VAL A 97 19.98 12.25 1.42
C VAL A 97 18.86 11.61 0.59
N SER A 98 19.20 10.66 -0.28
CA SER A 98 18.19 9.87 -1.00
C SER A 98 17.68 8.77 -0.09
N ALA A 99 16.36 8.60 0.00
CA ALA A 99 15.72 7.49 0.69
C ALA A 99 14.89 6.69 -0.31
N THR A 100 14.98 5.36 -0.25
CA THR A 100 14.13 4.46 -1.03
C THR A 100 13.17 3.73 -0.11
N ASN A 101 11.90 3.64 -0.50
CA ASN A 101 10.88 2.81 0.11
C ASN A 101 10.56 1.65 -0.84
N ALA A 102 10.76 0.42 -0.40
CA ALA A 102 10.51 -0.75 -1.23
C ALA A 102 9.07 -1.21 -1.05
N ASP A 103 8.34 -1.26 -2.17
CA ASP A 103 6.97 -1.79 -2.27
C ASP A 103 6.93 -3.28 -1.90
N ASP A 104 6.01 -3.70 -1.06
CA ASP A 104 5.77 -5.09 -0.69
C ASP A 104 4.39 -5.62 -1.14
N ASP A 105 3.63 -4.81 -1.88
CA ASP A 105 2.34 -5.17 -2.43
C ASP A 105 2.41 -6.10 -3.64
N VAL A 106 1.44 -7.00 -3.73
CA VAL A 106 1.36 -8.00 -4.80
C VAL A 106 -0.06 -8.05 -5.37
N ALA A 107 -0.15 -7.94 -6.70
CA ALA A 107 -1.42 -8.09 -7.39
C ALA A 107 -2.02 -9.48 -7.20
N GLY A 108 -3.25 -9.54 -6.72
CA GLY A 108 -3.96 -10.78 -6.51
C GLY A 108 -5.43 -10.55 -6.18
N PHE A 109 -6.14 -11.65 -6.01
CA PHE A 109 -7.49 -11.65 -5.44
C PHE A 109 -7.72 -12.91 -4.62
N THR A 110 -8.49 -12.73 -3.57
CA THR A 110 -8.90 -13.83 -2.67
C THR A 110 -10.36 -14.18 -2.90
N VAL A 111 -10.64 -15.48 -3.03
CA VAL A 111 -12.01 -16.04 -3.06
C VAL A 111 -12.30 -16.69 -1.72
N SER A 112 -13.43 -16.36 -1.12
CA SER A 112 -13.86 -16.92 0.15
C SER A 112 -15.29 -17.44 0.10
N GLU A 113 -15.49 -18.61 0.71
CA GLU A 113 -16.77 -19.29 0.85
C GLU A 113 -17.27 -19.13 2.30
N PRO A 114 -18.28 -18.28 2.57
CA PRO A 114 -18.73 -18.02 3.95
C PRO A 114 -19.25 -19.27 4.66
N ASP A 115 -19.87 -20.20 3.90
CA ASP A 115 -20.53 -21.39 4.42
C ASP A 115 -19.76 -22.69 4.14
N GLY A 116 -18.53 -22.59 3.60
CA GLY A 116 -17.60 -23.70 3.40
C GLY A 116 -17.72 -24.46 2.07
N SER A 117 -18.80 -24.29 1.31
CA SER A 117 -18.94 -24.78 -0.07
C SER A 117 -20.17 -24.20 -0.76
N THR A 118 -20.03 -23.82 -2.02
CA THR A 118 -21.16 -23.35 -2.84
C THR A 118 -22.02 -24.53 -3.27
N THR A 119 -23.28 -24.57 -2.82
CA THR A 119 -24.23 -25.64 -3.11
C THR A 119 -25.56 -25.09 -3.61
N VAL A 120 -25.95 -25.48 -4.82
CA VAL A 120 -27.20 -25.06 -5.42
C VAL A 120 -28.08 -26.28 -5.77
N THR A 121 -29.37 -26.04 -6.04
CA THR A 121 -30.31 -27.07 -6.44
C THR A 121 -30.96 -26.73 -7.77
N GLU A 122 -31.35 -27.71 -8.57
CA GLU A 122 -32.04 -27.55 -9.85
C GLU A 122 -33.37 -26.76 -9.74
N ALA A 123 -33.95 -26.67 -8.55
CA ALA A 123 -35.14 -25.86 -8.30
C ALA A 123 -34.87 -24.32 -8.29
N GLY A 124 -33.75 -23.87 -8.82
CA GLY A 124 -33.35 -22.48 -8.81
C GLY A 124 -32.81 -21.98 -7.48
N GLY A 125 -32.29 -22.90 -6.64
CA GLY A 125 -31.61 -22.52 -5.40
C GLY A 125 -30.39 -21.67 -5.70
N THR A 126 -30.10 -20.70 -4.82
CA THR A 126 -28.95 -19.82 -4.94
C THR A 126 -27.98 -19.99 -3.79
N ASP A 127 -26.71 -19.82 -4.06
CA ASP A 127 -25.65 -19.72 -3.08
C ASP A 127 -24.64 -18.66 -3.48
N THR A 128 -23.71 -18.28 -2.60
CA THR A 128 -22.81 -17.16 -2.86
C THR A 128 -21.41 -17.43 -2.37
N PHE A 129 -20.43 -16.86 -3.06
CA PHE A 129 -19.07 -16.68 -2.56
C PHE A 129 -18.61 -15.24 -2.72
N ASN A 130 -17.57 -14.87 -2.02
CA ASN A 130 -17.02 -13.52 -2.07
C ASN A 130 -15.69 -13.49 -2.81
N VAL A 131 -15.43 -12.36 -3.47
CA VAL A 131 -14.14 -12.03 -4.08
C VAL A 131 -13.70 -10.66 -3.58
N VAL A 132 -12.41 -10.52 -3.28
CA VAL A 132 -11.77 -9.26 -2.87
C VAL A 132 -10.40 -9.18 -3.54
N LEU A 133 -9.92 -7.98 -3.89
CA LEU A 133 -8.53 -7.81 -4.36
C LEU A 133 -7.57 -7.80 -3.16
N ASP A 134 -6.31 -8.15 -3.42
CA ASP A 134 -5.26 -8.21 -2.41
C ASP A 134 -4.45 -6.89 -2.34
N ALA A 135 -4.59 -6.00 -3.36
CA ALA A 135 -3.96 -4.69 -3.39
C ALA A 135 -4.84 -3.67 -4.13
N GLN A 136 -4.62 -2.37 -3.87
CA GLN A 136 -5.39 -1.28 -4.45
C GLN A 136 -5.06 -1.08 -5.94
N PRO A 137 -6.06 -1.17 -6.84
CA PRO A 137 -5.82 -0.96 -8.26
C PRO A 137 -5.75 0.54 -8.60
N GLN A 138 -4.82 0.92 -9.46
CA GLN A 138 -4.72 2.28 -10.02
C GLN A 138 -5.79 2.57 -11.10
N SER A 139 -6.44 1.52 -11.62
CA SER A 139 -7.56 1.60 -12.56
C SER A 139 -8.53 0.46 -12.30
N ASP A 140 -9.78 0.58 -12.80
CA ASP A 140 -10.79 -0.43 -12.57
C ASP A 140 -10.35 -1.83 -13.04
N VAL A 141 -10.54 -2.82 -12.15
CA VAL A 141 -10.31 -4.24 -12.42
C VAL A 141 -11.64 -4.93 -12.62
N VAL A 142 -11.86 -5.48 -13.80
CA VAL A 142 -13.08 -6.23 -14.14
C VAL A 142 -12.75 -7.72 -14.16
N LEU A 143 -13.36 -8.47 -13.25
CA LEU A 143 -13.27 -9.93 -13.24
C LEU A 143 -14.46 -10.55 -13.94
N THR A 144 -14.17 -11.47 -14.86
CA THR A 144 -15.18 -12.30 -15.54
C THR A 144 -15.26 -13.65 -14.84
N ILE A 145 -16.47 -14.00 -14.40
CA ILE A 145 -16.77 -15.27 -13.75
C ILE A 145 -17.62 -16.13 -14.70
N THR A 146 -17.27 -17.38 -14.84
CA THR A 146 -17.97 -18.30 -15.74
C THR A 146 -18.27 -19.62 -15.05
N SER A 147 -19.42 -20.21 -15.38
CA SER A 147 -19.70 -21.62 -15.06
C SER A 147 -19.16 -22.50 -16.19
N SER A 148 -18.56 -23.64 -15.84
CA SER A 148 -18.13 -24.66 -16.79
C SER A 148 -19.31 -25.43 -17.39
N ASP A 149 -20.46 -25.43 -16.70
CA ASP A 149 -21.71 -26.01 -17.16
C ASP A 149 -22.89 -25.09 -16.84
N THR A 150 -23.31 -24.32 -17.84
CA THR A 150 -24.42 -23.37 -17.73
C THR A 150 -25.79 -24.04 -17.78
N GLY A 151 -25.84 -25.35 -18.09
CA GLY A 151 -27.04 -26.16 -18.00
C GLY A 151 -27.34 -26.60 -16.57
N GLU A 152 -26.34 -26.61 -15.69
CA GLU A 152 -26.48 -26.99 -14.28
C GLU A 152 -26.46 -25.76 -13.35
N ALA A 153 -25.61 -24.78 -13.64
CA ALA A 153 -25.52 -23.58 -12.81
C ALA A 153 -25.11 -22.35 -13.62
N THR A 154 -25.69 -21.20 -13.29
CA THR A 154 -25.29 -19.88 -13.78
C THR A 154 -24.68 -19.05 -12.66
N VAL A 155 -23.86 -18.06 -13.01
CA VAL A 155 -23.16 -17.20 -12.06
C VAL A 155 -23.29 -15.72 -12.40
N THR A 156 -23.08 -14.84 -11.42
CA THR A 156 -22.80 -13.42 -11.69
C THR A 156 -21.60 -13.34 -12.62
N SER A 157 -21.78 -12.80 -13.83
CA SER A 157 -20.76 -12.91 -14.89
C SER A 157 -19.64 -11.88 -14.78
N LEU A 158 -19.88 -10.74 -14.14
CA LEU A 158 -18.93 -9.64 -14.01
C LEU A 158 -19.01 -9.01 -12.62
N ILE A 159 -17.84 -8.73 -12.03
CA ILE A 159 -17.68 -7.85 -10.88
C ILE A 159 -16.58 -6.83 -11.20
N THR A 160 -16.70 -5.63 -10.66
CA THR A 160 -15.74 -4.54 -10.93
C THR A 160 -15.22 -3.97 -9.61
N PHE A 161 -13.91 -3.94 -9.49
CA PHE A 161 -13.22 -3.28 -8.40
C PHE A 161 -12.63 -1.96 -8.87
N THR A 162 -12.69 -0.96 -8.01
CA THR A 162 -12.13 0.38 -8.19
C THR A 162 -11.16 0.68 -7.06
N SER A 163 -10.40 1.76 -7.13
CA SER A 163 -9.54 2.22 -6.03
C SER A 163 -10.27 2.53 -4.72
N SER A 164 -11.63 2.59 -4.74
CA SER A 164 -12.43 2.90 -3.55
C SER A 164 -13.19 1.71 -2.96
N ASN A 165 -13.18 0.54 -3.60
CA ASN A 165 -13.90 -0.65 -3.15
C ASN A 165 -13.12 -1.96 -3.29
N TRP A 166 -11.84 -1.88 -3.60
CA TRP A 166 -10.98 -3.02 -3.87
C TRP A 166 -10.85 -3.99 -2.66
N ASP A 167 -10.84 -3.44 -1.45
CA ASP A 167 -10.75 -4.14 -0.15
C ASP A 167 -12.11 -4.62 0.38
N THR A 168 -13.19 -4.29 -0.34
CA THR A 168 -14.55 -4.67 0.05
C THR A 168 -14.98 -5.93 -0.69
N PRO A 169 -15.22 -7.07 -0.01
CA PRO A 169 -15.65 -8.30 -0.64
C PRO A 169 -16.90 -8.12 -1.49
N GLN A 170 -16.83 -8.47 -2.76
CA GLN A 170 -17.98 -8.46 -3.68
C GLN A 170 -18.57 -9.86 -3.79
N VAL A 171 -19.89 -9.91 -3.72
CA VAL A 171 -20.66 -11.15 -3.72
C VAL A 171 -20.88 -11.65 -5.14
N VAL A 172 -20.50 -12.88 -5.39
CA VAL A 172 -20.85 -13.65 -6.59
C VAL A 172 -21.97 -14.60 -6.26
N THR A 173 -23.10 -14.49 -6.96
CA THR A 173 -24.23 -15.40 -6.80
C THR A 173 -24.15 -16.52 -7.81
N VAL A 174 -24.29 -17.75 -7.33
CA VAL A 174 -24.47 -18.96 -8.13
C VAL A 174 -25.94 -19.35 -8.06
N THR A 175 -26.54 -19.69 -9.20
CA THR A 175 -27.94 -20.10 -9.29
C THR A 175 -28.02 -21.45 -10.00
N GLY A 176 -28.65 -22.42 -9.38
CA GLY A 176 -28.91 -23.72 -9.99
C GLY A 176 -29.92 -23.60 -11.13
N VAL A 177 -29.73 -24.39 -12.17
CA VAL A 177 -30.59 -24.43 -13.38
C VAL A 177 -31.27 -25.77 -13.44
N ASP A 178 -32.59 -25.73 -13.75
CA ASP A 178 -33.39 -26.97 -13.96
C ASP A 178 -32.97 -27.67 -15.27
N ALA A 179 -32.33 -28.81 -15.14
CA ALA A 179 -31.97 -29.65 -16.29
C ALA A 179 -33.23 -30.29 -16.87
N VAL A 180 -33.70 -29.82 -18.02
CA VAL A 180 -34.88 -30.35 -18.69
C VAL A 180 -34.66 -31.81 -19.12
N SER A 181 -35.11 -32.76 -18.31
CA SER A 181 -35.10 -34.18 -18.68
C SER A 181 -36.23 -34.47 -19.71
N TYR A 182 -35.85 -34.61 -20.99
CA TYR A 182 -36.79 -35.13 -22.00
C TYR A 182 -37.04 -36.63 -21.75
N THR A 183 -38.06 -36.98 -20.96
CA THR A 183 -38.59 -38.31 -20.96
C THR A 183 -39.33 -38.54 -22.28
N HIS A 184 -38.75 -39.31 -23.18
CA HIS A 184 -39.44 -39.83 -24.36
C HIS A 184 -40.60 -40.74 -23.90
N LEU A 185 -41.79 -40.20 -23.87
CA LEU A 185 -43.02 -41.02 -23.90
C LEU A 185 -43.02 -41.83 -25.19
N ARG A 186 -42.59 -43.08 -25.15
CA ARG A 186 -42.91 -44.05 -26.20
C ARG A 186 -44.41 -44.30 -26.14
N ALA A 187 -45.14 -43.72 -27.12
CA ALA A 187 -46.47 -44.17 -27.39
C ALA A 187 -46.40 -45.63 -27.85
N HIS A 188 -46.96 -46.54 -27.05
CA HIS A 188 -47.29 -47.88 -27.51
C HIS A 188 -48.59 -47.77 -28.30
N GLU A 189 -48.52 -48.05 -29.62
CA GLU A 189 -49.65 -48.53 -30.40
C GLU A 189 -49.89 -49.99 -30.11
#